data_d5960c83be162aabb6c9448466ca1553
#
_entry.id   d5960c83be162aabb6c9448466ca1553
#
_cell.length_a   1.000
_cell.length_b   1.000
_cell.length_c   1.000
_cell.angle_alpha   90.00
_cell.angle_beta   90.00
_cell.angle_gamma   90.00
#
_symmetry.space_group_name_H-M   'P 1'
#
loop_
_entity.id
_entity.type
_entity.pdbx_description
1 polymer ?
#
loop_
_entity_poly.entity_id
_entity_poly.type
_entity_poly.pdbx_seq_one_letter_code
_entity_poly.pdbx_strand_id
1 'polypeptide(L)'
;HLSYHFKQGKKEHFLRLNLQWSHLVNNENVITKETVNGITITHVHGSNRIFEQDVFSVHPEYEWISPRTELRLGTNISTFRRLTTQMYPYVVSEKMICSRTYISSVFHLGKLDLKAAASFAIGNFTEKNRTTATDTEPGDPPYRLTDYYNLKNEYTTAPQTTFHLGLRYHFNYGVYAEVQGSYTHGFNLQYIDGSNRWNETIKLGYTF
;
A
#
# COMPACT_ATOMS: atom_id res chain seq x y z
N HIS A 1 -8.50 16.74 3.04
CA HIS A 1 -8.37 16.61 4.49
C HIS A 1 -9.45 17.40 5.17
N LEU A 2 -10.23 16.75 6.05
CA LEU A 2 -11.22 17.35 6.93
C LEU A 2 -10.80 17.10 8.37
N SER A 3 -10.91 18.12 9.24
CA SER A 3 -10.56 18.00 10.64
C SER A 3 -11.57 18.77 11.49
N TYR A 4 -12.03 18.13 12.55
CA TYR A 4 -12.86 18.74 13.58
C TYR A 4 -12.17 18.60 14.93
N HIS A 5 -12.08 19.70 15.68
CA HIS A 5 -11.43 19.75 16.98
C HIS A 5 -12.41 20.33 18.02
N PHE A 6 -12.49 19.69 19.17
CA PHE A 6 -13.24 20.19 20.31
C PHE A 6 -12.51 19.92 21.63
N LYS A 7 -12.81 20.73 22.64
CA LYS A 7 -12.20 20.64 23.97
C LYS A 7 -13.26 20.33 25.02
N GLN A 8 -12.91 19.45 25.95
CA GLN A 8 -13.70 19.15 27.14
C GLN A 8 -12.80 19.25 28.38
N GLY A 9 -12.83 20.42 29.03
CA GLY A 9 -11.92 20.73 30.14
C GLY A 9 -10.46 20.74 29.68
N LYS A 10 -9.61 19.88 30.27
CA LYS A 10 -8.19 19.71 29.90
C LYS A 10 -7.95 18.66 28.82
N LYS A 11 -9.02 18.12 28.21
CA LYS A 11 -8.95 17.09 27.21
C LYS A 11 -9.24 17.69 25.83
N GLU A 12 -8.52 17.26 24.82
CA GLU A 12 -8.70 17.66 23.43
C GLU A 12 -9.06 16.45 22.60
N HIS A 13 -9.96 16.65 21.65
CA HIS A 13 -10.49 15.61 20.78
C HIS A 13 -10.34 16.08 19.34
N PHE A 14 -9.81 15.23 18.49
CA PHE A 14 -9.66 15.47 17.07
C PHE A 14 -10.34 14.35 16.29
N LEU A 15 -11.20 14.72 15.36
CA LEU A 15 -11.73 13.84 14.35
C LEU A 15 -11.11 14.26 13.03
N ARG A 16 -10.44 13.34 12.34
CA ARG A 16 -9.80 13.61 11.06
C ARG A 16 -10.29 12.64 10.00
N LEU A 17 -10.49 13.13 8.80
CA LEU A 17 -10.80 12.34 7.63
C LEU A 17 -9.85 12.75 6.51
N ASN A 18 -8.97 11.85 6.11
CA ASN A 18 -8.12 12.02 4.94
C ASN A 18 -8.69 11.21 3.78
N LEU A 19 -8.86 11.88 2.65
CA LEU A 19 -9.24 11.27 1.39
C LEU A 19 -8.07 11.50 0.42
N GLN A 20 -7.63 10.45 -0.23
CA GLN A 20 -6.57 10.51 -1.23
C GLN A 20 -7.01 9.75 -2.47
N TRP A 21 -6.82 10.37 -3.62
CA TRP A 21 -6.93 9.73 -4.91
C TRP A 21 -5.69 10.03 -5.73
N SER A 22 -5.18 9.04 -6.42
CA SER A 22 -4.11 9.19 -7.38
C SER A 22 -4.38 8.37 -8.62
N HIS A 23 -4.08 8.94 -9.76
CA HIS A 23 -4.15 8.31 -11.06
C HIS A 23 -2.80 8.42 -11.74
N LEU A 24 -2.28 7.31 -12.21
CA LEU A 24 -1.01 7.24 -12.93
C LEU A 24 -1.23 6.52 -14.25
N VAL A 25 -0.78 7.16 -15.33
CA VAL A 25 -0.74 6.54 -16.66
C VAL A 25 0.69 6.60 -17.18
N ASN A 26 1.19 5.49 -17.62
CA ASN A 26 2.48 5.39 -18.28
C ASN A 26 2.32 4.63 -19.59
N ASN A 27 2.74 5.25 -20.69
CA ASN A 27 2.70 4.67 -22.03
C ASN A 27 4.14 4.52 -22.54
N GLU A 28 4.61 3.30 -22.70
CA GLU A 28 5.92 3.01 -23.28
C GLU A 28 5.74 2.46 -24.70
N ASN A 29 6.31 3.17 -25.68
CA ASN A 29 6.43 2.68 -27.04
C ASN A 29 7.87 2.23 -27.29
N VAL A 30 8.07 0.98 -27.69
CA VAL A 30 9.36 0.49 -28.13
C VAL A 30 9.46 0.63 -29.63
N ILE A 31 10.32 1.54 -30.08
CA ILE A 31 10.64 1.78 -31.49
C ILE A 31 12.02 1.22 -31.76
N THR A 32 12.14 0.20 -32.60
CA THR A 32 13.42 -0.27 -33.12
C THR A 32 13.64 0.18 -34.55
N LYS A 33 14.86 0.62 -34.85
CA LYS A 33 15.25 1.02 -36.20
C LYS A 33 16.30 0.04 -36.73
N GLU A 34 16.07 -0.52 -37.89
CA GLU A 34 16.99 -1.38 -38.60
C GLU A 34 17.34 -0.74 -39.95
N THR A 35 18.61 -0.78 -40.34
CA THR A 35 19.06 -0.29 -41.64
C THR A 35 19.57 -1.46 -42.46
N VAL A 36 18.88 -1.76 -43.55
CA VAL A 36 19.22 -2.81 -44.49
C VAL A 36 19.46 -2.18 -45.86
N ASN A 37 20.63 -2.37 -46.45
CA ASN A 37 20.98 -1.82 -47.76
C ASN A 37 20.80 -0.30 -47.90
N GLY A 38 21.08 0.45 -46.83
CA GLY A 38 20.93 1.92 -46.82
C GLY A 38 19.48 2.42 -46.62
N ILE A 39 18.51 1.51 -46.50
CA ILE A 39 17.11 1.84 -46.20
C ILE A 39 16.86 1.61 -44.71
N THR A 40 16.46 2.66 -43.99
CA THR A 40 16.09 2.55 -42.57
C THR A 40 14.64 2.11 -42.44
N ILE A 41 14.43 0.93 -41.90
CA ILE A 41 13.12 0.39 -41.58
C ILE A 41 12.88 0.70 -40.10
N THR A 42 11.79 1.37 -39.81
CA THR A 42 11.36 1.62 -38.44
C THR A 42 10.33 0.57 -38.04
N HIS A 43 10.71 -0.35 -37.16
CA HIS A 43 9.79 -1.29 -36.57
C HIS A 43 9.19 -0.66 -35.32
N VAL A 44 7.90 -0.39 -35.34
CA VAL A 44 7.16 -0.05 -34.13
C VAL A 44 6.72 -1.41 -33.54
N HIS A 45 7.53 -1.93 -32.64
CA HIS A 45 7.09 -3.04 -31.82
C HIS A 45 6.04 -2.49 -30.87
N GLY A 46 4.78 -2.75 -31.13
CA GLY A 46 3.66 -2.33 -30.31
C GLY A 46 3.61 -3.09 -28.99
N SER A 47 4.69 -3.13 -28.24
CA SER A 47 4.60 -3.36 -26.81
C SER A 47 4.17 -2.06 -26.16
N ASN A 48 2.96 -1.60 -26.50
CA ASN A 48 2.28 -0.60 -25.73
C ASN A 48 2.06 -1.17 -24.35
N ARG A 49 3.04 -1.09 -23.47
CA ARG A 49 2.83 -1.28 -22.04
C ARG A 49 2.07 -0.06 -21.56
N ILE A 50 0.76 -0.12 -21.69
CA ILE A 50 -0.09 0.83 -21.02
C ILE A 50 -0.18 0.37 -19.58
N PHE A 51 0.34 1.20 -18.71
CA PHE A 51 0.19 1.02 -17.28
C PHE A 51 -0.75 2.12 -16.80
N GLU A 52 -1.91 1.72 -16.33
CA GLU A 52 -2.89 2.62 -15.74
C GLU A 52 -3.15 2.16 -14.31
N GLN A 53 -3.01 3.05 -13.37
CA GLN A 53 -3.18 2.76 -11.96
C GLN A 53 -4.05 3.82 -11.29
N ASP A 54 -5.09 3.37 -10.61
CA ASP A 54 -5.91 4.17 -9.72
C ASP A 54 -5.72 3.69 -8.29
N VAL A 55 -5.46 4.62 -7.39
CA VAL A 55 -5.44 4.39 -5.95
C VAL A 55 -6.39 5.36 -5.29
N PHE A 56 -7.31 4.83 -4.52
CA PHE A 56 -8.19 5.61 -3.67
C PHE A 56 -8.05 5.15 -2.23
N SER A 57 -7.91 6.07 -1.29
CA SER A 57 -7.85 5.76 0.13
C SER A 57 -8.70 6.69 0.97
N VAL A 58 -9.27 6.11 2.02
CA VAL A 58 -10.06 6.80 3.05
C VAL A 58 -9.44 6.47 4.39
N HIS A 59 -9.11 7.51 5.16
CA HIS A 59 -8.48 7.35 6.46
C HIS A 59 -9.19 8.19 7.51
N PRO A 60 -10.26 7.67 8.14
CA PRO A 60 -10.82 8.24 9.37
C PRO A 60 -9.89 7.98 10.55
N GLU A 61 -9.69 9.00 11.37
CA GLU A 61 -8.88 8.94 12.58
C GLU A 61 -9.55 9.73 13.69
N TYR A 62 -9.52 9.18 14.89
CA TYR A 62 -9.86 9.84 16.13
C TYR A 62 -8.63 9.92 17.03
N GLU A 63 -8.39 11.11 17.58
CA GLU A 63 -7.32 11.35 18.55
C GLU A 63 -7.89 12.03 19.79
N TRP A 64 -7.50 11.52 20.93
CA TRP A 64 -7.80 12.06 22.23
C TRP A 64 -6.50 12.39 22.96
N ILE A 65 -6.40 13.62 23.42
CA ILE A 65 -5.23 14.11 24.13
C ILE A 65 -5.66 14.58 25.51
N SER A 66 -4.95 14.13 26.54
CA SER A 66 -5.05 14.58 27.91
C SER A 66 -3.65 14.94 28.43
N PRO A 67 -3.52 15.61 29.58
CA PRO A 67 -2.21 15.96 30.14
C PRO A 67 -1.28 14.78 30.41
N ARG A 68 -1.81 13.58 30.52
CA ARG A 68 -1.03 12.36 30.85
C ARG A 68 -1.09 11.27 29.80
N THR A 69 -2.01 11.38 28.82
CA THR A 69 -2.26 10.29 27.89
C THR A 69 -2.71 10.84 26.55
N GLU A 70 -2.15 10.31 25.48
CA GLU A 70 -2.65 10.46 24.12
C GLU A 70 -3.16 9.10 23.65
N LEU A 71 -4.30 9.09 23.02
CA LEU A 71 -4.90 7.91 22.39
C LEU A 71 -5.25 8.24 20.95
N ARG A 72 -4.88 7.39 20.02
CA ARG A 72 -5.22 7.52 18.61
C ARG A 72 -5.78 6.20 18.09
N LEU A 73 -6.90 6.28 17.42
CA LEU A 73 -7.58 5.16 16.76
C LEU A 73 -7.87 5.56 15.32
N GLY A 74 -7.53 4.70 14.37
CA GLY A 74 -7.79 4.99 12.97
C GLY A 74 -7.90 3.73 12.13
N THR A 75 -8.47 3.93 10.94
CA THR A 75 -8.56 2.90 9.91
C THR A 75 -8.19 3.51 8.57
N ASN A 76 -7.26 2.89 7.86
CA ASN A 76 -6.97 3.23 6.47
C ASN A 76 -7.57 2.15 5.58
N ILE A 77 -8.51 2.53 4.71
CA ILE A 77 -9.11 1.67 3.71
C ILE A 77 -8.61 2.18 2.36
N SER A 78 -7.92 1.30 1.62
CA SER A 78 -7.38 1.64 0.30
C SER A 78 -7.90 0.67 -0.75
N THR A 79 -8.28 1.21 -1.89
CA THR A 79 -8.57 0.45 -3.10
C THR A 79 -7.48 0.74 -4.11
N PHE A 80 -7.05 -0.29 -4.79
CA PHE A 80 -6.06 -0.24 -5.84
C PHE A 80 -6.62 -0.93 -7.06
N ARG A 81 -6.50 -0.29 -8.20
CA ARG A 81 -6.81 -0.87 -9.51
C ARG A 81 -5.62 -0.62 -10.41
N ARG A 82 -5.14 -1.67 -11.05
CA ARG A 82 -4.09 -1.58 -12.05
C ARG A 82 -4.54 -2.30 -13.33
N LEU A 83 -4.34 -1.64 -14.44
CA LEU A 83 -4.47 -2.20 -15.78
C LEU A 83 -3.08 -2.20 -16.41
N THR A 84 -2.59 -3.36 -16.79
CA THR A 84 -1.33 -3.50 -17.49
C THR A 84 -1.59 -4.20 -18.81
N THR A 85 -1.24 -3.55 -19.90
CA THR A 85 -1.20 -4.19 -21.22
C THR A 85 0.24 -4.60 -21.45
N GLN A 86 0.51 -5.88 -21.35
CA GLN A 86 1.81 -6.45 -21.70
C GLN A 86 1.70 -7.07 -23.07
N MET A 87 2.52 -6.63 -24.03
CA MET A 87 2.51 -7.14 -25.39
C MET A 87 1.07 -7.42 -25.90
N TYR A 88 0.62 -6.67 -26.86
CA TYR A 88 -0.64 -7.03 -27.49
C TYR A 88 -0.62 -8.53 -27.81
N PRO A 89 -1.53 -9.32 -27.31
CA PRO A 89 -2.89 -9.01 -26.85
C PRO A 89 -3.19 -9.23 -25.35
N TYR A 90 -2.19 -9.22 -24.50
CA TYR A 90 -2.35 -9.55 -23.07
C TYR A 90 -2.75 -8.33 -22.25
N VAL A 91 -3.87 -8.43 -21.57
CA VAL A 91 -4.32 -7.42 -20.61
C VAL A 91 -4.44 -8.06 -19.23
N VAL A 92 -3.71 -7.54 -18.29
CA VAL A 92 -3.79 -7.91 -16.87
C VAL A 92 -4.54 -6.84 -16.11
N SER A 93 -5.64 -7.19 -15.49
CA SER A 93 -6.40 -6.30 -14.61
C SER A 93 -6.29 -6.79 -13.17
N GLU A 94 -5.71 -5.97 -12.32
CA GLU A 94 -5.54 -6.24 -10.91
C GLU A 94 -6.41 -5.30 -10.08
N LYS A 95 -7.04 -5.84 -9.06
CA LYS A 95 -7.78 -5.07 -8.06
C LYS A 95 -7.39 -5.54 -6.69
N MET A 96 -7.19 -4.59 -5.79
CA MET A 96 -6.93 -4.86 -4.39
C MET A 96 -7.79 -3.94 -3.53
N ILE A 97 -8.33 -4.49 -2.47
CA ILE A 97 -8.94 -3.73 -1.39
C ILE A 97 -8.20 -4.15 -0.13
N CYS A 98 -7.63 -3.21 0.58
CA CYS A 98 -6.98 -3.48 1.85
C CYS A 98 -7.45 -2.49 2.92
N SER A 99 -7.46 -2.96 4.15
CA SER A 99 -7.73 -2.14 5.32
C SER A 99 -6.66 -2.37 6.38
N ARG A 100 -6.31 -1.30 7.07
CA ARG A 100 -5.43 -1.35 8.24
C ARG A 100 -6.06 -0.53 9.36
N THR A 101 -6.49 -1.21 10.40
CA THR A 101 -6.99 -0.58 11.62
C THR A 101 -5.89 -0.56 12.66
N TYR A 102 -5.75 0.54 13.39
CA TYR A 102 -4.75 0.68 14.42
C TYR A 102 -5.27 1.43 15.64
N ILE A 103 -4.63 1.14 16.76
CA ILE A 103 -4.74 1.88 18.01
C ILE A 103 -3.34 2.19 18.50
N SER A 104 -3.12 3.40 18.97
CA SER A 104 -1.85 3.79 19.60
C SER A 104 -2.10 4.67 20.83
N SER A 105 -1.23 4.55 21.79
CA SER A 105 -1.26 5.35 23.02
C SER A 105 0.13 5.82 23.40
N VAL A 106 0.18 7.00 24.02
CA VAL A 106 1.37 7.53 24.67
C VAL A 106 0.98 7.89 26.10
N PHE A 107 1.74 7.40 27.07
CA PHE A 107 1.57 7.75 28.48
C PHE A 107 2.74 8.62 28.93
N HIS A 108 2.43 9.83 29.38
CA HIS A 108 3.40 10.80 29.88
C HIS A 108 3.63 10.62 31.38
N LEU A 109 4.78 10.13 31.76
CA LEU A 109 5.19 9.84 33.12
C LEU A 109 6.34 10.77 33.53
N GLY A 110 6.06 12.08 33.55
CA GLY A 110 7.07 13.11 33.82
C GLY A 110 8.07 13.24 32.67
N LYS A 111 9.32 12.80 32.89
CA LYS A 111 10.34 12.80 31.82
C LYS A 111 10.33 11.56 30.94
N LEU A 112 9.45 10.62 31.19
CA LEU A 112 9.36 9.36 30.46
C LEU A 112 8.04 9.28 29.70
N ASP A 113 8.09 8.98 28.42
CA ASP A 113 6.92 8.59 27.62
C ASP A 113 6.99 7.10 27.35
N LEU A 114 5.91 6.41 27.68
CA LEU A 114 5.67 5.03 27.28
C LEU A 114 4.73 5.04 26.07
N LYS A 115 5.15 4.44 24.97
CA LYS A 115 4.41 4.33 23.74
C LYS A 115 4.00 2.89 23.49
N ALA A 116 2.74 2.66 23.15
CA ALA A 116 2.23 1.37 22.75
C ALA A 116 1.32 1.53 21.54
N ALA A 117 1.43 0.62 20.57
CA ALA A 117 0.51 0.59 19.44
C ALA A 117 0.29 -0.85 18.97
N ALA A 118 -0.90 -1.07 18.42
CA ALA A 118 -1.23 -2.30 17.73
C ALA A 118 -1.95 -1.97 16.41
N SER A 119 -1.72 -2.76 15.38
CA SER A 119 -2.46 -2.63 14.13
C SER A 119 -2.74 -4.00 13.54
N PHE A 120 -3.88 -4.07 12.85
CA PHE A 120 -4.32 -5.23 12.09
C PHE A 120 -4.57 -4.82 10.64
N ALA A 121 -3.97 -5.55 9.70
CA ALA A 121 -4.13 -5.32 8.27
C ALA A 121 -4.65 -6.58 7.59
N ILE A 122 -5.56 -6.39 6.65
CA ILE A 122 -6.14 -7.44 5.80
C ILE A 122 -6.45 -6.86 4.42
N GLY A 123 -6.39 -7.69 3.38
CA GLY A 123 -6.77 -7.27 2.05
C GLY A 123 -7.15 -8.43 1.16
N ASN A 124 -7.90 -8.13 0.12
CA ASN A 124 -8.24 -9.04 -0.97
C ASN A 124 -7.60 -8.54 -2.25
N PHE A 125 -6.98 -9.44 -2.98
CA PHE A 125 -6.38 -9.19 -4.27
C PHE A 125 -7.07 -10.05 -5.32
N THR A 126 -7.46 -9.45 -6.43
CA THR A 126 -8.06 -10.14 -7.57
C THR A 126 -7.26 -9.79 -8.81
N GLU A 127 -6.75 -10.80 -9.48
CA GLU A 127 -6.09 -10.69 -10.78
C GLU A 127 -6.97 -11.33 -11.85
N LYS A 128 -7.16 -10.62 -12.96
CA LYS A 128 -7.83 -11.13 -14.15
C LYS A 128 -6.90 -10.96 -15.33
N ASN A 129 -6.54 -12.07 -15.93
CA ASN A 129 -5.79 -12.10 -17.18
C ASN A 129 -6.77 -12.28 -18.34
N ARG A 130 -6.72 -11.37 -19.30
CA ARG A 130 -7.50 -11.46 -20.53
C ARG A 130 -6.53 -11.37 -21.70
N THR A 131 -6.58 -12.36 -22.58
CA THR A 131 -5.95 -12.29 -23.89
C THR A 131 -6.99 -12.08 -24.97
N THR A 132 -6.72 -11.17 -25.91
CA THR A 132 -7.60 -10.88 -27.05
C THR A 132 -6.95 -11.26 -28.40
N ALA A 133 -5.84 -12.02 -28.39
CA ALA A 133 -5.18 -12.39 -29.63
C ALA A 133 -5.93 -13.45 -30.40
N THR A 134 -6.16 -13.14 -31.63
CA THR A 134 -6.26 -14.12 -32.69
C THR A 134 -4.87 -14.19 -33.34
N ASP A 135 -4.04 -15.14 -32.95
CA ASP A 135 -2.84 -15.44 -33.69
C ASP A 135 -3.28 -16.28 -34.91
N THR A 136 -3.38 -15.61 -36.06
CA THR A 136 -3.56 -16.29 -37.33
C THR A 136 -2.29 -16.10 -38.13
N GLU A 137 -1.40 -17.08 -38.11
CA GLU A 137 -0.41 -17.18 -39.15
C GLU A 137 -1.12 -17.43 -40.50
N PRO A 138 -0.61 -16.89 -41.63
CA PRO A 138 -1.21 -17.13 -42.94
C PRO A 138 -1.19 -18.63 -43.23
N GLY A 139 -2.36 -19.27 -43.25
CA GLY A 139 -2.53 -20.69 -43.53
C GLY A 139 -3.06 -21.52 -42.37
N ASP A 140 -3.13 -21.00 -41.18
CA ASP A 140 -3.70 -21.69 -40.03
C ASP A 140 -5.21 -21.41 -39.90
N PRO A 141 -6.01 -22.40 -39.48
CA PRO A 141 -7.40 -22.15 -39.13
C PRO A 141 -7.45 -21.17 -37.96
N PRO A 142 -8.44 -20.28 -37.89
CA PRO A 142 -8.56 -19.29 -36.83
C PRO A 142 -8.73 -19.98 -35.47
N TYR A 143 -7.66 -20.16 -34.74
CA TYR A 143 -7.74 -20.59 -33.36
C TYR A 143 -8.25 -19.41 -32.52
N ARG A 144 -9.43 -19.55 -31.96
CA ARG A 144 -9.89 -18.66 -30.91
C ARG A 144 -9.15 -19.00 -29.62
N LEU A 145 -8.02 -18.37 -29.39
CA LEU A 145 -7.30 -18.41 -28.12
C LEU A 145 -8.08 -17.72 -26.95
N THR A 146 -9.26 -17.19 -27.25
CA THR A 146 -10.07 -16.44 -26.30
C THR A 146 -10.50 -17.23 -25.05
N ASP A 147 -10.46 -18.54 -25.09
CA ASP A 147 -11.00 -19.37 -24.00
C ASP A 147 -9.92 -19.88 -23.04
N TYR A 148 -8.65 -19.78 -23.40
CA TYR A 148 -7.56 -20.39 -22.61
C TYR A 148 -7.06 -19.55 -21.45
N TYR A 149 -7.31 -18.24 -21.41
CA TYR A 149 -6.66 -17.33 -20.47
C TYR A 149 -7.59 -16.42 -19.67
N ASN A 150 -8.85 -16.77 -19.51
CA ASN A 150 -9.72 -16.13 -18.52
C ASN A 150 -9.46 -16.65 -17.11
N LEU A 151 -8.19 -16.70 -16.72
CA LEU A 151 -7.81 -17.07 -15.37
C LEU A 151 -8.13 -15.91 -14.44
N LYS A 152 -9.09 -16.13 -13.58
CA LYS A 152 -9.39 -15.27 -12.44
C LYS A 152 -8.67 -15.84 -11.22
N ASN A 153 -7.63 -15.17 -10.80
CA ASN A 153 -6.93 -15.48 -9.57
C ASN A 153 -7.44 -14.57 -8.46
N GLU A 154 -7.98 -15.15 -7.42
CA GLU A 154 -8.39 -14.41 -6.21
C GLU A 154 -7.46 -14.81 -5.07
N TYR A 155 -6.79 -13.81 -4.50
CA TYR A 155 -5.93 -14.00 -3.36
C TYR A 155 -6.43 -13.13 -2.21
N THR A 156 -6.51 -13.71 -1.03
CA THR A 156 -6.62 -12.93 0.19
C THR A 156 -5.19 -12.65 0.66
N THR A 157 -4.84 -11.39 0.86
CA THR A 157 -3.55 -11.06 1.45
C THR A 157 -3.53 -11.60 2.88
N ALA A 158 -2.41 -12.21 3.27
CA ALA A 158 -2.25 -12.73 4.62
C ALA A 158 -2.54 -11.63 5.65
N PRO A 159 -3.49 -11.83 6.58
CA PRO A 159 -3.71 -10.88 7.65
C PRO A 159 -2.43 -10.66 8.44
N GLN A 160 -2.17 -9.43 8.84
CA GLN A 160 -0.98 -9.08 9.60
C GLN A 160 -1.36 -8.32 10.86
N THR A 161 -0.77 -8.69 11.97
CA THR A 161 -0.84 -7.95 13.23
C THR A 161 0.53 -7.40 13.55
N THR A 162 0.59 -6.11 13.87
CA THR A 162 1.84 -5.46 14.27
C THR A 162 1.66 -4.84 15.64
N PHE A 163 2.60 -5.10 16.53
CA PHE A 163 2.71 -4.48 17.86
C PHE A 163 3.93 -3.60 17.89
N HIS A 164 3.79 -2.43 18.51
CA HIS A 164 4.88 -1.49 18.74
C HIS A 164 4.95 -1.14 20.22
N LEU A 165 6.15 -1.11 20.73
CA LEU A 165 6.45 -0.60 22.07
C LEU A 165 7.61 0.39 21.96
N GLY A 166 7.57 1.46 22.74
CA GLY A 166 8.61 2.47 22.76
C GLY A 166 8.72 3.15 24.10
N LEU A 167 9.94 3.54 24.43
CA LEU A 167 10.28 4.35 25.58
C LEU A 167 11.03 5.57 25.09
N ARG A 168 10.57 6.77 25.48
CA ARG A 168 11.27 8.03 25.23
C ARG A 168 11.56 8.70 26.56
N TYR A 169 12.81 9.04 26.77
CA TYR A 169 13.25 9.82 27.92
C TYR A 169 13.62 11.23 27.48
N HIS A 170 13.04 12.23 28.15
CA HIS A 170 13.29 13.65 27.93
C HIS A 170 14.35 14.14 28.91
N PHE A 171 15.50 14.49 28.38
CA PHE A 171 16.56 15.18 29.14
C PHE A 171 16.20 16.65 29.29
N ASN A 172 17.03 17.36 30.03
CA ASN A 172 16.94 18.81 30.08
C ASN A 172 17.34 19.44 28.73
N TYR A 173 16.92 20.65 28.48
CA TYR A 173 17.25 21.41 27.27
C TYR A 173 16.68 20.83 25.96
N GLY A 174 15.54 20.14 25.99
CA GLY A 174 14.87 19.66 24.83
C GLY A 174 15.46 18.41 24.15
N VAL A 175 16.53 17.83 24.70
CA VAL A 175 17.12 16.59 24.21
C VAL A 175 16.27 15.40 24.62
N TYR A 176 16.12 14.40 23.74
CA TYR A 176 15.49 13.13 24.10
C TYR A 176 16.25 11.92 23.51
N ALA A 177 16.12 10.80 24.19
CA ALA A 177 16.49 9.49 23.67
C ALA A 177 15.26 8.60 23.61
N GLU A 178 15.11 7.83 22.53
CA GLU A 178 13.99 6.93 22.32
C GLU A 178 14.46 5.58 21.83
N VAL A 179 13.92 4.52 22.41
CA VAL A 179 14.07 3.14 21.97
C VAL A 179 12.70 2.64 21.57
N GLN A 180 12.57 2.06 20.38
CA GLN A 180 11.34 1.48 19.86
C GLN A 180 11.60 0.07 19.37
N GLY A 181 10.66 -0.82 19.63
CA GLY A 181 10.60 -2.16 19.06
C GLY A 181 9.25 -2.39 18.38
N SER A 182 9.25 -3.14 17.31
CA SER A 182 8.01 -3.62 16.69
C SER A 182 8.12 -5.07 16.31
N TYR A 183 7.02 -5.78 16.49
CA TYR A 183 6.85 -7.17 16.09
C TYR A 183 5.66 -7.29 15.15
N THR A 184 5.89 -7.83 13.96
CA THR A 184 4.84 -8.13 12.99
C THR A 184 4.68 -9.63 12.84
N HIS A 185 3.46 -10.11 13.02
CA HIS A 185 3.07 -11.48 12.76
C HIS A 185 2.17 -11.51 11.53
N GLY A 186 2.59 -12.26 10.50
CA GLY A 186 1.79 -12.59 9.34
C GLY A 186 1.15 -13.95 9.53
N PHE A 187 -0.18 -14.04 9.42
CA PHE A 187 -0.90 -15.29 9.50
C PHE A 187 -0.67 -16.09 8.21
N ASN A 188 -0.39 -17.40 8.36
CA ASN A 188 -0.21 -18.28 7.21
C ASN A 188 -1.55 -18.47 6.49
N LEU A 189 -1.58 -18.14 5.19
CA LEU A 189 -2.63 -18.57 4.28
C LEU A 189 -1.99 -19.56 3.31
N GLN A 190 -2.53 -20.71 3.24
CA GLN A 190 -2.33 -21.94 2.46
C GLN A 190 -1.07 -22.10 1.55
N TYR A 191 -0.37 -21.00 1.18
CA TYR A 191 0.79 -20.98 0.30
C TYR A 191 1.88 -19.97 0.68
N ILE A 192 1.69 -19.21 1.77
CA ILE A 192 2.66 -18.20 2.21
C ILE A 192 3.01 -18.54 3.65
N ASP A 193 4.23 -18.92 3.89
CA ASP A 193 4.74 -19.11 5.25
C ASP A 193 4.54 -17.84 6.06
N GLY A 194 3.93 -17.98 7.22
CA GLY A 194 3.75 -16.88 8.14
C GLY A 194 5.10 -16.23 8.43
N SER A 195 5.23 -14.96 8.15
CA SER A 195 6.49 -14.24 8.39
C SER A 195 6.43 -13.50 9.71
N ASN A 196 7.38 -13.78 10.58
CA ASN A 196 7.61 -13.01 11.77
C ASN A 196 8.73 -12.00 11.50
N ARG A 197 8.48 -10.73 11.81
CA ARG A 197 9.47 -9.68 11.62
C ARG A 197 9.63 -8.84 12.88
N TRP A 198 10.85 -8.71 13.32
CA TRP A 198 11.26 -7.80 14.39
C TRP A 198 12.00 -6.60 13.81
N ASN A 199 11.70 -5.42 14.30
CA ASN A 199 12.45 -4.21 14.01
C ASN A 199 12.70 -3.46 15.30
N GLU A 200 13.91 -2.96 15.45
CA GLU A 200 14.32 -2.14 16.58
C GLU A 200 14.92 -0.83 16.07
N THR A 201 14.66 0.25 16.79
CA THR A 201 15.13 1.58 16.41
C THR A 201 15.54 2.34 17.66
N ILE A 202 16.71 2.95 17.61
CA ILE A 202 17.19 3.90 18.61
C ILE A 202 17.24 5.28 17.96
N LYS A 203 16.68 6.28 18.62
CA LYS A 203 16.66 7.67 18.15
C LYS A 203 17.21 8.58 19.22
N LEU A 204 18.04 9.54 18.82
CA LEU A 204 18.41 10.71 19.59
C LEU A 204 17.86 11.92 18.86
N GLY A 205 17.27 12.85 19.57
CA GLY A 205 16.67 14.02 18.96
C GLY A 205 16.61 15.22 19.90
N TYR A 206 16.19 16.31 19.32
CA TYR A 206 16.02 17.58 20.01
C TYR A 206 14.63 18.15 19.67
N THR A 207 13.95 18.66 20.69
CA THR A 207 12.64 19.34 20.54
C THR A 207 12.87 20.84 20.78
N PHE A 208 12.56 21.65 19.77
CA PHE A 208 12.64 23.11 19.84
C PHE A 208 11.45 23.69 20.58
#